data_d78ccf22a2ea74815b392100f7f39d50
#
_entry.id   d78ccf22a2ea74815b392100f7f39d50
#
_cell.length_a   1.000
_cell.length_b   1.000
_cell.length_c   1.000
_cell.angle_alpha   90.00
_cell.angle_beta   90.00
_cell.angle_gamma   90.00
#
_symmetry.space_group_name_H-M   'P 1'
#
loop_
_entity.id
_entity.type
_entity.pdbx_description
1 polymer ?
#
loop_
_entity_poly.entity_id
_entity_poly.type
_entity_poly.pdbx_seq_one_letter_code
_entity_poly.pdbx_strand_id
1 'polypeptide(L)'
;LKEKGMAMNYDDLKVTQDYFRDEEKRDPTETEIRVLDTYWSDHCRHTTFNTVLDDIEIEKSELTEPILCSLEEYKELRKELYAERAENGEKPTTLMDMACIGAKYLKKIGKLDDIELSAEINACSIYIDVDVTDVINKGETKTERWLLQFKNETHNHPTEIEPFGGAATCIGGAIRDPLSGRAWVYQALRVTGASDPTVPLSKTRDGKLPQMKLTREAAQGFSSYGNQIGLTTGQVAEIYHPGFEAKRMELGAVIAAVPAEVVKREEPEAGDCVVLVGGGTGRDGIGGATGSSKAHTVKSVTTAAAEVQKGNAVEERKIQRLFRNRDVCRMIRRCNDFGAGGVSVAVGELAPGLDINLDAVPKKYEGLNG
;
A
#
# COMPACT_ATOMS: atom_id res chain seq x y z
N LEU A 1 -0.86 7.79 25.95
CA LEU A 1 -0.46 7.21 24.68
C LEU A 1 -0.21 5.70 24.79
N LYS A 2 0.78 5.25 25.55
CA LYS A 2 1.13 3.83 25.70
C LYS A 2 -0.04 2.95 26.16
N GLU A 3 -0.82 3.43 27.12
CA GLU A 3 -1.98 2.72 27.67
C GLU A 3 -3.10 2.51 26.63
N LYS A 4 -3.27 3.47 25.72
CA LYS A 4 -4.22 3.39 24.60
C LYS A 4 -3.63 2.76 23.32
N GLY A 5 -2.35 2.37 23.33
CA GLY A 5 -1.66 1.73 22.20
C GLY A 5 -1.47 2.64 20.99
N MET A 6 -1.34 3.94 21.20
CA MET A 6 -1.19 4.94 20.14
C MET A 6 0.23 4.97 19.56
N ALA A 7 0.33 5.32 18.30
CA ALA A 7 1.58 5.46 17.54
C ALA A 7 2.24 6.84 17.77
N MET A 8 1.46 7.87 18.07
CA MET A 8 1.93 9.21 18.38
C MET A 8 2.98 9.21 19.50
N ASN A 9 3.98 10.05 19.35
CA ASN A 9 4.89 10.44 20.43
C ASN A 9 4.38 11.67 21.19
N TYR A 10 5.18 12.20 22.13
CA TYR A 10 4.79 13.37 22.92
C TYR A 10 4.66 14.64 22.09
N ASP A 11 5.58 14.84 21.15
CA ASP A 11 5.59 16.05 20.32
C ASP A 11 4.42 16.04 19.31
N ASP A 12 4.09 14.88 18.75
CA ASP A 12 2.91 14.70 17.90
C ASP A 12 1.61 15.04 18.65
N LEU A 13 1.50 14.55 19.90
CA LEU A 13 0.35 14.85 20.74
C LEU A 13 0.26 16.34 21.09
N LYS A 14 1.42 16.98 21.32
CA LYS A 14 1.47 18.41 21.60
C LYS A 14 1.02 19.24 20.40
N VAL A 15 1.48 18.92 19.20
CA VAL A 15 1.00 19.58 17.96
C VAL A 15 -0.51 19.44 17.82
N THR A 16 -1.04 18.24 18.06
CA THR A 16 -2.49 17.99 18.04
C THR A 16 -3.21 18.85 19.08
N GLN A 17 -2.71 18.89 20.31
CA GLN A 17 -3.29 19.71 21.37
C GLN A 17 -3.27 21.21 21.03
N ASP A 18 -2.15 21.69 20.50
CA ASP A 18 -2.00 23.10 20.13
C ASP A 18 -2.99 23.48 19.01
N TYR A 19 -3.17 22.63 18.00
CA TYR A 19 -4.15 22.82 16.93
C TYR A 19 -5.58 22.90 17.47
N PHE A 20 -6.02 21.95 18.28
CA PHE A 20 -7.37 21.93 18.81
C PHE A 20 -7.63 23.13 19.77
N ARG A 21 -6.63 23.52 20.55
CA ARG A 21 -6.72 24.68 21.43
C ARG A 21 -6.79 26.01 20.66
N ASP A 22 -5.90 26.20 19.68
CA ASP A 22 -5.65 27.50 19.07
C ASP A 22 -6.50 27.74 17.81
N GLU A 23 -6.77 26.69 17.01
CA GLU A 23 -7.56 26.78 15.78
C GLU A 23 -9.02 26.33 16.00
N GLU A 24 -9.23 25.12 16.48
CA GLU A 24 -10.56 24.55 16.68
C GLU A 24 -11.29 25.13 17.93
N LYS A 25 -10.53 25.59 18.93
CA LYS A 25 -11.02 26.15 20.22
C LYS A 25 -11.96 25.22 20.97
N ARG A 26 -11.68 23.94 20.91
CA ARG A 26 -12.37 22.85 21.58
C ARG A 26 -11.44 21.70 21.88
N ASP A 27 -11.86 20.78 22.74
CA ASP A 27 -11.15 19.51 22.92
C ASP A 27 -11.46 18.54 21.78
N PRO A 28 -10.49 17.73 21.34
CA PRO A 28 -10.74 16.64 20.40
C PRO A 28 -11.54 15.52 21.05
N THR A 29 -12.34 14.84 20.26
CA THR A 29 -12.93 13.57 20.64
C THR A 29 -11.90 12.45 20.63
N GLU A 30 -12.16 11.34 21.33
CA GLU A 30 -11.27 10.16 21.26
C GLU A 30 -11.16 9.62 19.84
N THR A 31 -12.23 9.65 19.07
CA THR A 31 -12.27 9.23 17.67
C THR A 31 -11.34 10.08 16.80
N GLU A 32 -11.40 11.41 16.93
CA GLU A 32 -10.51 12.32 16.19
C GLU A 32 -9.03 12.06 16.52
N ILE A 33 -8.69 11.85 17.80
CA ILE A 33 -7.33 11.49 18.18
C ILE A 33 -6.90 10.16 17.54
N ARG A 34 -7.76 9.15 17.48
CA ARG A 34 -7.46 7.87 16.85
C ARG A 34 -7.32 7.97 15.35
N VAL A 35 -8.14 8.80 14.71
CA VAL A 35 -8.02 9.09 13.27
C VAL A 35 -6.66 9.73 12.97
N LEU A 36 -6.30 10.75 13.74
CA LEU A 36 -4.99 11.41 13.62
C LEU A 36 -3.84 10.45 13.90
N ASP A 37 -3.94 9.61 14.95
CA ASP A 37 -2.92 8.61 15.30
C ASP A 37 -2.60 7.66 14.14
N THR A 38 -3.57 7.38 13.27
CA THR A 38 -3.37 6.56 12.07
C THR A 38 -2.31 7.16 11.14
N TYR A 39 -2.31 8.47 10.96
CA TYR A 39 -1.33 9.18 10.13
C TYR A 39 0.07 9.20 10.76
N TRP A 40 0.18 9.05 12.07
CA TRP A 40 1.46 8.93 12.79
C TRP A 40 1.96 7.50 12.92
N SER A 41 1.20 6.51 12.45
CA SER A 41 1.67 5.13 12.42
C SER A 41 2.85 4.96 11.46
N ASP A 42 3.69 3.96 11.69
CA ASP A 42 4.82 3.64 10.79
C ASP A 42 4.34 3.25 9.39
N HIS A 43 3.12 2.74 9.27
CA HIS A 43 2.48 2.44 8.00
C HIS A 43 2.37 3.68 7.08
N CYS A 44 1.98 4.84 7.62
CA CYS A 44 1.85 6.08 6.85
C CYS A 44 3.14 6.91 6.79
N ARG A 45 3.89 6.95 7.91
CA ARG A 45 5.09 7.80 8.02
C ARG A 45 6.38 7.14 7.54
N HIS A 46 6.42 5.82 7.47
CA HIS A 46 7.63 5.06 7.12
C HIS A 46 8.86 5.46 7.96
N THR A 47 8.67 5.66 9.26
CA THR A 47 9.70 6.17 10.18
C THR A 47 10.94 5.28 10.20
N THR A 48 10.76 3.96 10.12
CA THR A 48 11.86 2.98 10.04
C THR A 48 12.76 3.23 8.84
N PHE A 49 12.18 3.44 7.65
CA PHE A 49 12.93 3.72 6.43
C PHE A 49 13.50 5.15 6.39
N ASN A 50 12.93 6.08 7.14
CA ASN A 50 13.38 7.45 7.26
C ASN A 50 14.33 7.69 8.45
N THR A 51 14.69 6.64 9.20
CA THR A 51 15.73 6.74 10.23
C THR A 51 17.03 7.26 9.61
N VAL A 52 17.61 8.29 10.24
CA VAL A 52 18.88 8.86 9.80
C VAL A 52 20.01 7.90 10.13
N LEU A 53 20.84 7.62 9.16
CA LEU A 53 22.01 6.77 9.29
C LEU A 53 23.25 7.66 9.43
N ASP A 54 23.81 7.70 10.64
CA ASP A 54 25.01 8.50 10.95
C ASP A 54 26.29 7.73 10.65
N ASP A 55 26.25 6.40 10.80
CA ASP A 55 27.39 5.53 10.54
C ASP A 55 26.96 4.25 9.80
N ILE A 56 27.78 3.78 8.88
CA ILE A 56 27.53 2.58 8.06
C ILE A 56 28.76 1.70 8.08
N GLU A 57 28.66 0.57 8.79
CA GLU A 57 29.70 -0.46 8.81
C GLU A 57 29.29 -1.64 7.92
N ILE A 58 30.23 -2.13 7.12
CA ILE A 58 30.04 -3.27 6.23
C ILE A 58 30.88 -4.44 6.73
N GLU A 59 30.23 -5.54 7.10
CA GLU A 59 30.90 -6.75 7.51
C GLU A 59 31.79 -7.33 6.40
N LYS A 60 32.94 -7.89 6.80
CA LYS A 60 33.85 -8.55 5.85
C LYS A 60 33.26 -9.86 5.36
N SER A 61 32.99 -9.97 4.07
CA SER A 61 32.49 -11.13 3.37
C SER A 61 32.93 -11.13 1.91
N GLU A 62 32.56 -12.14 1.17
CA GLU A 62 32.75 -12.17 -0.29
C GLU A 62 31.97 -11.05 -1.02
N LEU A 63 30.96 -10.47 -0.38
CA LEU A 63 30.14 -9.38 -0.91
C LEU A 63 30.62 -7.99 -0.50
N THR A 64 31.67 -7.86 0.29
CA THR A 64 32.16 -6.56 0.80
C THR A 64 32.48 -5.59 -0.34
N GLU A 65 33.26 -6.01 -1.32
CA GLU A 65 33.65 -5.12 -2.44
C GLU A 65 32.47 -4.63 -3.28
N PRO A 66 31.52 -5.49 -3.75
CA PRO A 66 30.35 -5.02 -4.46
C PRO A 66 29.48 -4.04 -3.65
N ILE A 67 29.33 -4.27 -2.34
CA ILE A 67 28.54 -3.38 -1.48
C ILE A 67 29.25 -2.03 -1.29
N LEU A 68 30.56 -2.02 -1.10
CA LEU A 68 31.36 -0.79 -1.02
C LEU A 68 31.25 0.03 -2.30
N CYS A 69 31.39 -0.61 -3.47
CA CYS A 69 31.21 0.06 -4.75
C CYS A 69 29.82 0.72 -4.87
N SER A 70 28.77 -0.02 -4.51
CA SER A 70 27.40 0.52 -4.54
C SER A 70 27.20 1.68 -3.55
N LEU A 71 27.82 1.61 -2.37
CA LEU A 71 27.76 2.70 -1.39
C LEU A 71 28.48 3.96 -1.89
N GLU A 72 29.64 3.83 -2.52
CA GLU A 72 30.35 4.97 -3.11
C GLU A 72 29.56 5.57 -4.28
N GLU A 73 29.00 4.75 -5.17
CA GLU A 73 28.11 5.22 -6.25
C GLU A 73 26.90 5.98 -5.68
N TYR A 74 26.27 5.47 -4.63
CA TYR A 74 25.20 6.18 -3.93
C TYR A 74 25.64 7.56 -3.43
N LYS A 75 26.81 7.68 -2.81
CA LYS A 75 27.35 8.96 -2.33
C LYS A 75 27.63 9.94 -3.48
N GLU A 76 28.11 9.45 -4.61
CA GLU A 76 28.33 10.28 -5.80
C GLU A 76 27.01 10.79 -6.39
N LEU A 77 26.01 9.91 -6.54
CA LEU A 77 24.66 10.30 -6.99
C LEU A 77 24.03 11.35 -6.07
N ARG A 78 24.23 11.24 -4.76
CA ARG A 78 23.74 12.25 -3.81
C ARG A 78 24.35 13.62 -4.06
N LYS A 79 25.69 13.67 -4.26
CA LYS A 79 26.39 14.93 -4.56
C LYS A 79 25.80 15.60 -5.80
N GLU A 80 25.53 14.80 -6.84
CA GLU A 80 24.98 15.32 -8.09
C GLU A 80 23.52 15.75 -7.95
N LEU A 81 22.69 14.95 -7.27
CA LEU A 81 21.25 15.22 -7.14
C LEU A 81 20.90 16.35 -6.17
N TYR A 82 21.72 16.52 -5.13
CA TYR A 82 21.42 17.44 -4.03
C TYR A 82 22.38 18.62 -3.95
N ALA A 83 23.20 18.87 -4.97
CA ALA A 83 24.16 19.97 -5.02
C ALA A 83 23.53 21.34 -4.70
N GLU A 84 22.34 21.60 -5.24
CA GLU A 84 21.61 22.87 -5.06
C GLU A 84 20.97 23.01 -3.66
N ARG A 85 20.87 21.91 -2.90
CA ARG A 85 20.30 21.94 -1.54
C ARG A 85 21.34 22.25 -0.45
N ALA A 86 22.62 22.26 -0.78
CA ALA A 86 23.70 22.49 0.18
C ALA A 86 23.57 23.84 0.92
N GLU A 87 22.91 24.83 0.33
CA GLU A 87 22.61 26.13 0.96
C GLU A 87 21.54 26.05 2.06
N ASN A 88 20.68 25.02 2.05
CA ASN A 88 19.58 24.82 2.99
C ASN A 88 19.77 23.63 3.96
N GLY A 89 20.99 23.12 4.06
CA GLY A 89 21.34 21.97 4.88
C GLY A 89 21.40 20.67 4.06
N GLU A 90 22.29 19.77 4.48
CA GLU A 90 22.49 18.48 3.83
C GLU A 90 21.25 17.58 4.01
N LYS A 91 20.82 16.94 2.94
CA LYS A 91 19.76 15.95 3.05
C LYS A 91 20.26 14.75 3.87
N PRO A 92 19.52 14.27 4.90
CA PRO A 92 19.98 13.14 5.70
C PRO A 92 20.06 11.86 4.86
N THR A 93 21.02 11.00 5.20
CA THR A 93 21.15 9.66 4.64
C THR A 93 20.15 8.76 5.33
N THR A 94 19.26 8.12 4.55
CA THR A 94 18.23 7.20 5.07
C THR A 94 18.08 6.00 4.13
N LEU A 95 17.51 4.89 4.62
CA LEU A 95 17.20 3.74 3.76
C LEU A 95 16.23 4.12 2.62
N MET A 96 15.27 5.01 2.89
CA MET A 96 14.35 5.51 1.87
C MET A 96 15.10 6.30 0.78
N ASP A 97 16.07 7.11 1.16
CA ASP A 97 16.88 7.85 0.18
C ASP A 97 17.72 6.89 -0.69
N MET A 98 18.33 5.88 -0.08
CA MET A 98 19.06 4.83 -0.81
C MET A 98 18.17 4.10 -1.80
N ALA A 99 16.97 3.69 -1.38
CA ALA A 99 16.02 2.97 -2.22
C ALA A 99 15.52 3.80 -3.42
N CYS A 100 15.37 5.12 -3.25
CA CYS A 100 14.78 6.00 -4.26
C CYS A 100 15.80 6.71 -5.17
N ILE A 101 17.10 6.71 -4.81
CA ILE A 101 18.08 7.58 -5.47
C ILE A 101 18.26 7.25 -6.95
N GLY A 102 18.27 5.96 -7.31
CA GLY A 102 18.41 5.52 -8.70
C GLY A 102 17.29 6.05 -9.59
N ALA A 103 16.02 5.97 -9.13
CA ALA A 103 14.89 6.52 -9.86
C ALA A 103 14.96 8.04 -10.02
N LYS A 104 15.39 8.75 -8.96
CA LYS A 104 15.58 10.22 -9.01
C LYS A 104 16.66 10.61 -10.02
N TYR A 105 17.75 9.86 -10.04
CA TYR A 105 18.83 10.09 -11.00
C TYR A 105 18.39 9.82 -12.43
N LEU A 106 17.76 8.68 -12.70
CA LEU A 106 17.24 8.35 -14.02
C LEU A 106 16.25 9.42 -14.53
N LYS A 107 15.42 9.95 -13.63
CA LYS A 107 14.54 11.08 -13.96
C LYS A 107 15.32 12.33 -14.33
N LYS A 108 16.35 12.67 -13.56
CA LYS A 108 17.21 13.85 -13.83
C LYS A 108 17.87 13.80 -15.21
N ILE A 109 18.31 12.62 -15.63
CA ILE A 109 18.97 12.42 -16.94
C ILE A 109 18.01 12.11 -18.09
N GLY A 110 16.68 12.29 -17.90
CA GLY A 110 15.66 12.12 -18.94
C GLY A 110 15.44 10.67 -19.39
N LYS A 111 15.65 9.70 -18.50
CA LYS A 111 15.40 8.27 -18.77
C LYS A 111 14.05 7.78 -18.30
N LEU A 112 13.26 8.65 -17.67
CA LEU A 112 11.93 8.37 -17.13
C LEU A 112 10.91 9.43 -17.59
N ASP A 113 11.01 9.88 -18.84
CA ASP A 113 10.13 10.90 -19.40
C ASP A 113 8.71 10.35 -19.68
N ASP A 114 8.56 9.05 -19.72
CA ASP A 114 7.31 8.33 -19.86
C ASP A 114 6.55 8.11 -18.54
N ILE A 115 7.14 8.45 -17.39
CA ILE A 115 6.46 8.37 -16.10
C ILE A 115 5.32 9.39 -16.05
N GLU A 116 4.12 8.92 -15.73
CA GLU A 116 3.00 9.77 -15.35
C GLU A 116 3.24 10.35 -13.95
N LEU A 117 3.23 11.68 -13.85
CA LEU A 117 3.33 12.39 -12.58
C LEU A 117 1.96 12.97 -12.24
N SER A 118 1.38 12.51 -11.14
CA SER A 118 0.09 13.01 -10.64
C SER A 118 0.05 12.97 -9.12
N ALA A 119 -1.01 13.53 -8.52
CA ALA A 119 -1.27 13.41 -7.09
C ALA A 119 -1.83 12.03 -6.69
N GLU A 120 -2.25 11.21 -7.65
CA GLU A 120 -2.67 9.83 -7.42
C GLU A 120 -1.47 8.90 -7.61
N ILE A 121 -0.82 8.51 -6.52
CA ILE A 121 0.46 7.79 -6.52
C ILE A 121 0.36 6.35 -6.02
N ASN A 122 -0.85 5.78 -5.97
CA ASN A 122 -1.08 4.44 -5.44
C ASN A 122 -0.41 3.34 -6.27
N ALA A 123 -0.18 3.59 -7.56
CA ALA A 123 0.55 2.69 -8.45
C ALA A 123 1.57 3.46 -9.30
N CYS A 124 2.68 2.80 -9.66
CA CYS A 124 3.60 3.36 -10.65
C CYS A 124 2.94 3.33 -12.02
N SER A 125 2.93 4.45 -12.72
CA SER A 125 2.23 4.63 -13.99
C SER A 125 3.16 5.22 -15.05
N ILE A 126 3.16 4.61 -16.24
CA ILE A 126 3.92 5.08 -17.40
C ILE A 126 3.01 5.19 -18.63
N TYR A 127 3.32 6.15 -19.50
CA TYR A 127 2.67 6.28 -20.80
C TYR A 127 3.25 5.28 -21.78
N ILE A 128 2.38 4.56 -22.48
CA ILE A 128 2.73 3.66 -23.59
C ILE A 128 1.80 3.88 -24.76
N ASP A 129 2.26 3.57 -25.95
CA ASP A 129 1.43 3.53 -27.16
C ASP A 129 1.01 2.08 -27.43
N VAL A 130 -0.28 1.87 -27.64
CA VAL A 130 -0.88 0.54 -27.81
C VAL A 130 -1.66 0.50 -29.12
N ASP A 131 -1.37 -0.48 -29.95
CA ASP A 131 -2.15 -0.74 -31.15
C ASP A 131 -3.42 -1.53 -30.78
N VAL A 132 -4.56 -0.85 -30.89
CA VAL A 132 -5.88 -1.39 -30.56
C VAL A 132 -6.65 -1.70 -31.84
N THR A 133 -7.08 -2.94 -31.97
CA THR A 133 -7.90 -3.39 -33.08
C THR A 133 -9.28 -3.80 -32.57
N ASP A 134 -10.35 -3.23 -33.14
CA ASP A 134 -11.71 -3.70 -32.89
C ASP A 134 -11.96 -5.03 -33.62
N VAL A 135 -11.62 -6.12 -32.93
CA VAL A 135 -11.76 -7.47 -33.50
C VAL A 135 -13.21 -7.85 -33.74
N ILE A 136 -14.15 -7.31 -32.96
CA ILE A 136 -15.59 -7.63 -33.03
C ILE A 136 -16.20 -7.01 -34.30
N ASN A 137 -15.89 -5.74 -34.54
CA ASN A 137 -16.44 -4.98 -35.66
C ASN A 137 -15.52 -4.98 -36.88
N LYS A 138 -14.43 -5.77 -36.86
CA LYS A 138 -13.41 -5.81 -37.93
C LYS A 138 -12.90 -4.41 -38.29
N GLY A 139 -12.74 -3.56 -37.27
CA GLY A 139 -12.23 -2.21 -37.43
C GLY A 139 -10.75 -2.17 -37.78
N GLU A 140 -10.29 -1.00 -38.20
CA GLU A 140 -8.88 -0.73 -38.44
C GLU A 140 -8.12 -0.67 -37.09
N THR A 141 -6.85 -1.04 -37.12
CA THR A 141 -5.96 -0.86 -35.97
C THR A 141 -5.70 0.64 -35.78
N LYS A 142 -5.86 1.09 -34.52
CA LYS A 142 -5.55 2.46 -34.11
C LYS A 142 -4.52 2.41 -33.00
N THR A 143 -3.54 3.31 -33.06
CA THR A 143 -2.62 3.51 -31.95
C THR A 143 -3.28 4.45 -30.94
N GLU A 144 -3.42 4.00 -29.71
CA GLU A 144 -3.96 4.76 -28.57
C GLU A 144 -2.87 4.95 -27.52
N ARG A 145 -2.87 6.12 -26.87
CA ARG A 145 -2.04 6.40 -25.70
C ARG A 145 -2.68 5.79 -24.46
N TRP A 146 -1.94 4.94 -23.76
CA TRP A 146 -2.40 4.25 -22.57
C TRP A 146 -1.50 4.54 -21.37
N LEU A 147 -2.05 4.35 -20.17
CA LEU A 147 -1.30 4.25 -18.93
C LEU A 147 -1.13 2.76 -18.60
N LEU A 148 0.12 2.32 -18.52
CA LEU A 148 0.49 1.02 -17.97
C LEU A 148 0.84 1.21 -16.52
N GLN A 149 0.19 0.48 -15.63
CA GLN A 149 0.37 0.60 -14.19
C GLN A 149 0.93 -0.68 -13.59
N PHE A 150 1.85 -0.50 -12.65
CA PHE A 150 2.42 -1.56 -11.85
C PHE A 150 2.26 -1.24 -10.37
N LYS A 151 1.78 -2.22 -9.60
CA LYS A 151 1.73 -2.16 -8.14
C LYS A 151 2.25 -3.46 -7.56
N ASN A 152 3.05 -3.35 -6.52
CA ASN A 152 3.35 -4.45 -5.62
C ASN A 152 2.95 -4.09 -4.19
N GLU A 153 2.38 -5.06 -3.49
CA GLU A 153 1.89 -4.92 -2.13
C GLU A 153 2.49 -6.01 -1.25
N THR A 154 3.01 -5.64 -0.10
CA THR A 154 3.42 -6.60 0.93
C THR A 154 2.39 -6.64 2.05
N HIS A 155 1.97 -7.84 2.44
CA HIS A 155 0.98 -8.04 3.48
C HIS A 155 1.45 -9.11 4.48
N ASN A 156 2.63 -8.89 5.04
CA ASN A 156 3.37 -9.87 5.83
C ASN A 156 2.70 -10.17 7.18
N HIS A 157 2.46 -9.13 7.98
CA HIS A 157 1.94 -9.25 9.34
C HIS A 157 0.54 -9.90 9.38
N PRO A 158 -0.45 -9.43 8.60
CA PRO A 158 -1.76 -10.06 8.57
C PRO A 158 -1.72 -11.51 8.10
N THR A 159 -0.87 -11.84 7.13
CA THR A 159 -0.71 -13.22 6.63
C THR A 159 -0.13 -14.16 7.68
N GLU A 160 0.71 -13.67 8.58
CA GLU A 160 1.21 -14.48 9.70
C GLU A 160 0.15 -14.79 10.78
N ILE A 161 -0.86 -13.92 10.90
CA ILE A 161 -1.93 -14.07 11.90
C ILE A 161 -3.08 -14.90 11.34
N GLU A 162 -3.54 -14.58 10.15
CA GLU A 162 -4.63 -15.24 9.44
C GLU A 162 -4.21 -15.45 7.98
N PRO A 163 -3.53 -16.58 7.67
CA PRO A 163 -2.81 -16.74 6.41
C PRO A 163 -3.70 -16.67 5.17
N PHE A 164 -4.90 -17.25 5.24
CA PHE A 164 -5.82 -17.26 4.12
C PHE A 164 -6.32 -15.83 3.77
N GLY A 165 -6.88 -15.14 4.76
CA GLY A 165 -7.40 -13.78 4.57
C GLY A 165 -6.30 -12.75 4.34
N GLY A 166 -5.16 -12.90 5.02
CA GLY A 166 -4.01 -12.03 4.83
C GLY A 166 -3.45 -12.08 3.42
N ALA A 167 -3.24 -13.26 2.86
CA ALA A 167 -2.77 -13.40 1.48
C ALA A 167 -3.84 -13.04 0.44
N ALA A 168 -5.12 -13.32 0.73
CA ALA A 168 -6.23 -12.87 -0.09
C ALA A 168 -6.31 -11.35 -0.16
N THR A 169 -6.15 -10.67 0.97
CA THR A 169 -6.15 -9.21 1.03
C THR A 169 -4.88 -8.61 0.41
N CYS A 170 -3.75 -9.31 0.46
CA CYS A 170 -2.51 -8.91 -0.22
C CYS A 170 -2.77 -8.67 -1.71
N ILE A 171 -3.31 -9.64 -2.41
CA ILE A 171 -3.63 -9.48 -3.84
C ILE A 171 -4.81 -8.52 -4.05
N GLY A 172 -5.81 -8.51 -3.16
CA GLY A 172 -6.91 -7.55 -3.22
C GLY A 172 -6.43 -6.11 -3.11
N GLY A 173 -5.51 -5.79 -2.19
CA GLY A 173 -4.88 -4.48 -2.08
C GLY A 173 -4.09 -4.11 -3.34
N ALA A 174 -3.26 -5.03 -3.82
CA ALA A 174 -2.50 -4.80 -5.04
C ALA A 174 -3.39 -4.49 -6.26
N ILE A 175 -4.60 -5.07 -6.34
CA ILE A 175 -5.58 -4.80 -7.40
C ILE A 175 -6.27 -3.45 -7.20
N ARG A 176 -6.66 -3.11 -5.97
CA ARG A 176 -7.39 -1.86 -5.67
C ARG A 176 -6.60 -0.61 -6.03
N ASP A 177 -5.30 -0.61 -5.85
CA ASP A 177 -4.47 0.55 -6.12
C ASP A 177 -4.50 0.98 -7.60
N PRO A 178 -4.24 0.12 -8.59
CA PRO A 178 -4.45 0.48 -9.99
C PRO A 178 -5.91 0.75 -10.33
N LEU A 179 -6.88 0.08 -9.67
CA LEU A 179 -8.29 0.41 -9.84
C LEU A 179 -8.59 1.85 -9.41
N SER A 180 -7.99 2.35 -8.33
CA SER A 180 -8.09 3.76 -7.97
C SER A 180 -7.56 4.67 -9.09
N GLY A 181 -6.55 4.22 -9.83
CA GLY A 181 -6.08 4.83 -11.08
C GLY A 181 -7.00 4.60 -12.28
N ARG A 182 -8.19 3.99 -12.10
CA ARG A 182 -9.15 3.56 -13.15
C ARG A 182 -8.58 2.53 -14.11
N ALA A 183 -7.42 1.93 -13.81
CA ALA A 183 -6.78 0.92 -14.65
C ALA A 183 -7.38 -0.47 -14.45
N TRP A 184 -7.39 -1.26 -15.51
CA TRP A 184 -7.88 -2.63 -15.50
C TRP A 184 -6.72 -3.58 -15.21
N VAL A 185 -6.81 -4.29 -14.12
CA VAL A 185 -5.83 -5.29 -13.75
C VAL A 185 -6.05 -6.55 -14.60
N TYR A 186 -5.01 -7.01 -15.27
CA TYR A 186 -5.10 -8.16 -16.15
C TYR A 186 -4.11 -9.29 -15.81
N GLN A 187 -3.11 -9.03 -14.99
CA GLN A 187 -2.15 -10.05 -14.58
C GLN A 187 -1.67 -9.80 -13.14
N ALA A 188 -1.53 -10.90 -12.37
CA ALA A 188 -0.91 -10.92 -11.07
C ALA A 188 0.40 -11.71 -11.07
N LEU A 189 1.24 -11.40 -10.10
CA LEU A 189 2.49 -12.08 -9.77
C LEU A 189 2.50 -12.29 -8.26
N ARG A 190 3.15 -13.35 -7.78
CA ARG A 190 3.29 -13.62 -6.35
C ARG A 190 4.73 -13.98 -6.00
N VAL A 191 5.26 -13.32 -4.99
CA VAL A 191 6.57 -13.64 -4.42
C VAL A 191 6.43 -13.83 -2.90
N THR A 192 6.93 -14.93 -2.37
CA THR A 192 6.83 -15.22 -0.94
C THR A 192 8.17 -15.62 -0.36
N GLY A 193 8.35 -15.33 0.92
CA GLY A 193 9.44 -15.83 1.74
C GLY A 193 8.86 -16.59 2.93
N ALA A 194 9.24 -17.84 3.09
CA ALA A 194 8.81 -18.72 4.18
C ALA A 194 9.99 -19.45 4.81
N SER A 195 9.85 -19.91 6.05
CA SER A 195 10.75 -20.90 6.62
C SER A 195 10.33 -22.31 6.16
N ASP A 196 11.06 -23.32 6.58
CA ASP A 196 10.83 -24.70 6.16
C ASP A 196 9.43 -25.21 6.56
N PRO A 197 8.52 -25.47 5.59
CA PRO A 197 7.18 -25.95 5.89
C PRO A 197 7.13 -27.40 6.41
N THR A 198 8.23 -28.15 6.33
CA THR A 198 8.30 -29.53 6.79
C THR A 198 8.63 -29.66 8.28
N VAL A 199 8.90 -28.55 8.97
CA VAL A 199 9.18 -28.52 10.40
C VAL A 199 8.00 -29.10 11.19
N PRO A 200 8.22 -30.10 12.07
CA PRO A 200 7.17 -30.70 12.87
C PRO A 200 6.45 -29.67 13.77
N LEU A 201 5.16 -29.90 14.03
CA LEU A 201 4.33 -29.02 14.89
C LEU A 201 4.96 -28.81 16.28
N SER A 202 5.60 -29.83 16.84
CA SER A 202 6.27 -29.75 18.15
C SER A 202 7.46 -28.78 18.19
N LYS A 203 7.96 -28.36 17.05
CA LYS A 203 9.04 -27.35 16.90
C LYS A 203 8.53 -25.98 16.47
N THR A 204 7.22 -25.77 16.43
CA THR A 204 6.67 -24.46 16.16
C THR A 204 7.11 -23.47 17.23
N ARG A 205 7.65 -22.35 16.80
CA ARG A 205 8.10 -21.27 17.69
C ARG A 205 6.93 -20.63 18.43
N ASP A 206 7.14 -20.29 19.70
CA ASP A 206 6.13 -19.62 20.53
C ASP A 206 5.63 -18.31 19.87
N GLY A 207 4.33 -18.12 19.87
CA GLY A 207 3.69 -16.95 19.24
C GLY A 207 3.62 -16.98 17.72
N LYS A 208 4.00 -18.09 17.09
CA LYS A 208 3.91 -18.27 15.61
C LYS A 208 2.94 -19.39 15.24
N LEU A 209 2.38 -19.32 14.05
CA LEU A 209 1.69 -20.44 13.44
C LEU A 209 2.69 -21.43 12.81
N PRO A 210 2.33 -22.72 12.70
CA PRO A 210 3.17 -23.70 12.01
C PRO A 210 3.45 -23.27 10.56
N GLN A 211 4.71 -23.44 10.13
CA GLN A 211 5.14 -23.02 8.79
C GLN A 211 4.35 -23.70 7.66
N MET A 212 4.00 -24.98 7.83
CA MET A 212 3.10 -25.70 6.92
C MET A 212 1.75 -25.00 6.75
N LYS A 213 1.15 -24.60 7.88
CA LYS A 213 -0.14 -23.88 7.86
C LYS A 213 -0.03 -22.55 7.15
N LEU A 214 0.98 -21.73 7.50
CA LEU A 214 1.24 -20.44 6.89
C LEU A 214 1.38 -20.56 5.37
N THR A 215 2.24 -21.45 4.90
CA THR A 215 2.53 -21.63 3.46
C THR A 215 1.29 -22.10 2.70
N ARG A 216 0.60 -23.12 3.22
CA ARG A 216 -0.55 -23.71 2.56
C ARG A 216 -1.76 -22.78 2.49
N GLU A 217 -2.14 -22.19 3.62
CA GLU A 217 -3.33 -21.35 3.69
C GLU A 217 -3.12 -20.01 2.97
N ALA A 218 -1.91 -19.42 3.02
CA ALA A 218 -1.58 -18.24 2.25
C ALA A 218 -1.70 -18.49 0.73
N ALA A 219 -1.17 -19.61 0.24
CA ALA A 219 -1.32 -19.98 -1.17
C ALA A 219 -2.79 -20.17 -1.57
N GLN A 220 -3.58 -20.80 -0.70
CA GLN A 220 -5.04 -20.97 -0.92
C GLN A 220 -5.79 -19.64 -0.93
N GLY A 221 -5.47 -18.72 -0.02
CA GLY A 221 -6.09 -17.41 0.06
C GLY A 221 -5.83 -16.55 -1.19
N PHE A 222 -4.57 -16.47 -1.59
CA PHE A 222 -4.16 -15.76 -2.80
C PHE A 222 -4.86 -16.31 -4.05
N SER A 223 -4.82 -17.64 -4.23
CA SER A 223 -5.47 -18.33 -5.34
C SER A 223 -6.99 -18.16 -5.35
N SER A 224 -7.63 -18.26 -4.16
CA SER A 224 -9.08 -18.09 -4.03
C SER A 224 -9.52 -16.69 -4.47
N TYR A 225 -8.80 -15.66 -4.05
CA TYR A 225 -9.13 -14.28 -4.45
C TYR A 225 -8.96 -14.06 -5.95
N GLY A 226 -7.83 -14.48 -6.51
CA GLY A 226 -7.55 -14.38 -7.94
C GLY A 226 -8.59 -15.11 -8.80
N ASN A 227 -9.00 -16.30 -8.40
CA ASN A 227 -10.05 -17.07 -9.09
C ASN A 227 -11.41 -16.37 -9.05
N GLN A 228 -11.80 -15.80 -7.92
CA GLN A 228 -13.08 -15.08 -7.77
C GLN A 228 -13.13 -13.82 -8.63
N ILE A 229 -12.02 -13.10 -8.72
CA ILE A 229 -11.93 -11.90 -9.56
C ILE A 229 -11.73 -12.23 -11.04
N GLY A 230 -11.25 -13.43 -11.35
CA GLY A 230 -10.92 -13.88 -12.70
C GLY A 230 -9.59 -13.32 -13.19
N LEU A 231 -8.60 -13.22 -12.31
CA LEU A 231 -7.27 -12.70 -12.57
C LEU A 231 -6.25 -13.84 -12.60
N THR A 232 -5.49 -13.91 -13.67
CA THR A 232 -4.41 -14.89 -13.84
C THR A 232 -3.19 -14.48 -13.04
N THR A 233 -2.65 -15.40 -12.22
CA THR A 233 -1.32 -15.27 -11.63
C THR A 233 -0.29 -15.86 -12.59
N GLY A 234 0.45 -15.00 -13.29
CA GLY A 234 1.38 -15.41 -14.36
C GLY A 234 2.69 -16.00 -13.84
N GLN A 235 3.08 -15.66 -12.61
CA GLN A 235 4.28 -16.19 -11.98
C GLN A 235 4.08 -16.30 -10.47
N VAL A 236 4.60 -17.39 -9.90
CA VAL A 236 4.71 -17.61 -8.45
C VAL A 236 6.15 -18.01 -8.14
N ALA A 237 6.80 -17.28 -7.23
CA ALA A 237 8.10 -17.61 -6.69
C ALA A 237 8.01 -17.72 -5.16
N GLU A 238 8.37 -18.85 -4.60
CA GLU A 238 8.46 -19.06 -3.16
C GLU A 238 9.92 -19.32 -2.78
N ILE A 239 10.43 -18.51 -1.84
CA ILE A 239 11.80 -18.59 -1.35
C ILE A 239 11.75 -19.13 0.07
N TYR A 240 12.53 -20.19 0.35
CA TYR A 240 12.60 -20.78 1.66
C TYR A 240 13.93 -20.45 2.32
N HIS A 241 13.86 -19.79 3.48
CA HIS A 241 15.04 -19.44 4.28
C HIS A 241 14.66 -19.34 5.77
N PRO A 242 15.51 -19.83 6.70
CA PRO A 242 15.21 -19.81 8.14
C PRO A 242 14.89 -18.40 8.69
N GLY A 243 15.46 -17.36 8.12
CA GLY A 243 15.18 -15.96 8.50
C GLY A 243 13.72 -15.57 8.38
N PHE A 244 12.96 -16.20 7.48
CA PHE A 244 11.52 -15.94 7.33
C PHE A 244 10.65 -16.58 8.43
N GLU A 245 11.23 -17.33 9.37
CA GLU A 245 10.52 -17.72 10.57
C GLU A 245 10.20 -16.53 11.47
N ALA A 246 11.09 -15.54 11.51
CA ALA A 246 10.87 -14.31 12.26
C ALA A 246 9.69 -13.50 11.68
N LYS A 247 9.65 -13.38 10.35
CA LYS A 247 8.60 -12.69 9.61
C LYS A 247 8.48 -13.28 8.21
N ARG A 248 7.31 -13.86 7.90
CA ARG A 248 6.96 -14.27 6.55
C ARG A 248 6.91 -13.05 5.62
N MET A 249 7.39 -13.21 4.39
CA MET A 249 7.13 -12.26 3.30
C MET A 249 5.97 -12.79 2.44
N GLU A 250 4.94 -11.98 2.28
CA GLU A 250 3.85 -12.20 1.34
C GLU A 250 3.75 -10.97 0.45
N LEU A 251 4.09 -11.10 -0.83
CA LEU A 251 4.05 -10.04 -1.81
C LEU A 251 3.17 -10.43 -2.97
N GLY A 252 2.16 -9.61 -3.25
CA GLY A 252 1.38 -9.64 -4.46
C GLY A 252 1.75 -8.47 -5.35
N ALA A 253 1.92 -8.71 -6.65
CA ALA A 253 2.12 -7.66 -7.63
C ALA A 253 1.14 -7.81 -8.77
N VAL A 254 0.77 -6.70 -9.40
CA VAL A 254 -0.16 -6.68 -10.52
C VAL A 254 0.28 -5.74 -11.62
N ILE A 255 -0.17 -6.04 -12.82
CA ILE A 255 -0.03 -5.20 -14.00
C ILE A 255 -1.43 -4.82 -14.46
N ALA A 256 -1.63 -3.54 -14.73
CA ALA A 256 -2.90 -2.96 -15.14
C ALA A 256 -2.71 -1.96 -16.28
N ALA A 257 -3.77 -1.66 -17.00
CA ALA A 257 -3.72 -0.67 -18.06
C ALA A 257 -5.07 0.03 -18.25
N VAL A 258 -5.01 1.27 -18.74
CA VAL A 258 -6.19 2.08 -19.07
C VAL A 258 -5.86 3.06 -20.19
N PRO A 259 -6.79 3.37 -21.13
CA PRO A 259 -6.58 4.46 -22.08
C PRO A 259 -6.39 5.78 -21.34
N ALA A 260 -5.30 6.51 -21.64
CA ALA A 260 -4.96 7.75 -20.94
C ALA A 260 -6.06 8.82 -21.06
N GLU A 261 -6.76 8.87 -22.20
CA GLU A 261 -7.82 9.84 -22.49
C GLU A 261 -9.05 9.78 -21.56
N VAL A 262 -9.24 8.66 -20.84
CA VAL A 262 -10.41 8.48 -19.96
C VAL A 262 -10.10 8.78 -18.50
N VAL A 263 -8.85 9.01 -18.16
CA VAL A 263 -8.40 9.25 -16.79
C VAL A 263 -8.17 10.74 -16.55
N LYS A 264 -8.93 11.31 -15.63
CA LYS A 264 -8.68 12.64 -15.11
C LYS A 264 -7.77 12.59 -13.88
N ARG A 265 -6.95 13.62 -13.72
CA ARG A 265 -6.06 13.83 -12.57
C ARG A 265 -6.28 15.24 -12.05
N GLU A 266 -7.49 15.51 -11.58
CA GLU A 266 -7.94 16.83 -11.15
C GLU A 266 -8.06 16.87 -9.62
N GLU A 267 -7.77 18.03 -9.02
CA GLU A 267 -8.07 18.24 -7.61
C GLU A 267 -9.59 18.40 -7.42
N PRO A 268 -10.15 17.78 -6.36
CA PRO A 268 -11.55 17.98 -6.02
C PRO A 268 -11.84 19.42 -5.62
N GLU A 269 -13.04 19.89 -5.93
CA GLU A 269 -13.51 21.24 -5.63
C GLU A 269 -14.71 21.22 -4.67
N ALA A 270 -14.94 22.34 -4.00
CA ALA A 270 -16.11 22.49 -3.13
C ALA A 270 -17.40 22.26 -3.93
N GLY A 271 -18.22 21.31 -3.47
CA GLY A 271 -19.46 20.89 -4.15
C GLY A 271 -19.33 19.59 -4.92
N ASP A 272 -18.14 19.04 -5.07
CA ASP A 272 -17.98 17.69 -5.62
C ASP A 272 -18.57 16.64 -4.67
N CYS A 273 -19.11 15.57 -5.24
CA CYS A 273 -19.67 14.46 -4.48
C CYS A 273 -18.62 13.40 -4.20
N VAL A 274 -18.42 13.05 -2.95
CA VAL A 274 -17.65 11.85 -2.55
C VAL A 274 -18.54 10.63 -2.62
N VAL A 275 -18.18 9.66 -3.45
CA VAL A 275 -18.95 8.43 -3.65
C VAL A 275 -18.13 7.24 -3.18
N LEU A 276 -18.66 6.49 -2.20
CA LEU A 276 -18.09 5.21 -1.78
C LEU A 276 -18.72 4.09 -2.61
N VAL A 277 -17.89 3.36 -3.34
CA VAL A 277 -18.31 2.21 -4.15
C VAL A 277 -17.68 0.94 -3.58
N GLY A 278 -18.53 0.01 -3.11
CA GLY A 278 -18.05 -1.25 -2.52
C GLY A 278 -18.96 -1.76 -1.42
N GLY A 279 -18.42 -2.57 -0.52
CA GLY A 279 -19.11 -3.12 0.64
C GLY A 279 -19.10 -2.18 1.84
N GLY A 280 -19.92 -2.49 2.85
CA GLY A 280 -19.91 -1.79 4.13
C GLY A 280 -18.61 -2.06 4.91
N THR A 281 -18.18 -1.11 5.72
CA THR A 281 -16.98 -1.22 6.55
C THR A 281 -17.24 -1.88 7.91
N GLY A 282 -16.23 -2.56 8.46
CA GLY A 282 -16.24 -3.16 9.79
C GLY A 282 -15.61 -2.26 10.86
N ARG A 283 -15.20 -2.85 11.99
CA ARG A 283 -14.53 -2.15 13.10
C ARG A 283 -13.17 -1.54 12.72
N ASP A 284 -12.52 -2.10 11.72
CA ASP A 284 -11.26 -1.66 11.12
C ASP A 284 -11.42 -0.45 10.18
N GLY A 285 -12.66 0.04 10.01
CA GLY A 285 -13.00 1.11 9.07
C GLY A 285 -12.39 2.48 9.35
N ILE A 286 -11.79 2.71 10.53
CA ILE A 286 -11.18 4.00 10.89
C ILE A 286 -9.65 3.93 10.98
N GLY A 287 -9.06 2.81 11.40
CA GLY A 287 -7.64 2.77 11.68
C GLY A 287 -6.98 1.40 11.47
N GLY A 288 -7.47 0.60 10.56
CA GLY A 288 -7.19 -0.83 10.41
C GLY A 288 -5.74 -1.28 10.17
N ALA A 289 -4.77 -0.40 10.01
CA ALA A 289 -3.38 -0.79 9.71
C ALA A 289 -2.38 -0.55 10.85
N THR A 290 -2.79 0.05 11.95
CA THR A 290 -1.90 0.43 13.05
C THR A 290 -1.19 -0.76 13.74
N GLY A 291 -1.73 -1.97 13.58
CA GLY A 291 -1.13 -3.22 14.09
C GLY A 291 0.00 -3.79 13.24
N SER A 292 0.17 -3.35 12.00
CA SER A 292 1.08 -3.97 11.02
C SER A 292 2.56 -3.87 11.41
N SER A 293 2.94 -2.84 12.15
CA SER A 293 4.32 -2.59 12.60
C SER A 293 4.63 -3.18 13.98
N LYS A 294 3.69 -3.87 14.63
CA LYS A 294 3.87 -4.42 15.99
C LYS A 294 4.51 -5.81 15.96
N ALA A 295 5.31 -6.12 16.99
CA ALA A 295 5.87 -7.45 17.17
C ALA A 295 4.76 -8.48 17.51
N HIS A 296 4.93 -9.70 17.00
CA HIS A 296 4.03 -10.81 17.32
C HIS A 296 4.16 -11.25 18.78
N THR A 297 3.01 -11.47 19.39
CA THR A 297 2.91 -12.10 20.73
C THR A 297 1.90 -13.23 20.67
N VAL A 298 1.93 -14.14 21.65
CA VAL A 298 0.90 -15.20 21.77
C VAL A 298 -0.51 -14.61 21.75
N LYS A 299 -0.69 -13.44 22.35
CA LYS A 299 -1.98 -12.72 22.38
C LYS A 299 -2.39 -12.24 20.98
N SER A 300 -1.45 -11.83 20.12
CA SER A 300 -1.76 -11.38 18.76
C SER A 300 -2.40 -12.48 17.92
N VAL A 301 -1.90 -13.70 18.01
CA VAL A 301 -2.43 -14.86 17.25
C VAL A 301 -3.86 -15.21 17.67
N THR A 302 -4.21 -14.99 18.94
CA THR A 302 -5.52 -15.37 19.49
C THR A 302 -6.58 -14.26 19.35
N THR A 303 -6.18 -13.00 19.36
CA THR A 303 -7.12 -11.86 19.41
C THR A 303 -7.14 -11.02 18.12
N ALA A 304 -6.03 -10.93 17.40
CA ALA A 304 -5.90 -10.06 16.25
C ALA A 304 -6.41 -10.65 14.92
N ALA A 305 -6.76 -11.95 14.90
CA ALA A 305 -7.29 -12.59 13.67
C ALA A 305 -8.61 -11.92 13.16
N ALA A 306 -9.40 -11.35 14.09
CA ALA A 306 -10.62 -10.61 13.74
C ALA A 306 -10.34 -9.21 13.17
N GLU A 307 -9.14 -8.68 13.39
CA GLU A 307 -8.69 -7.36 12.93
C GLU A 307 -8.03 -7.41 11.55
N VAL A 308 -7.73 -8.61 11.04
CA VAL A 308 -7.18 -8.77 9.68
C VAL A 308 -8.22 -8.39 8.67
N GLN A 309 -7.89 -7.42 7.83
CA GLN A 309 -8.75 -7.01 6.73
C GLN A 309 -9.07 -8.20 5.82
N LYS A 310 -10.31 -8.31 5.41
CA LYS A 310 -10.78 -9.33 4.48
C LYS A 310 -11.37 -8.65 3.26
N GLY A 311 -10.62 -8.63 2.17
CA GLY A 311 -11.08 -8.12 0.90
C GLY A 311 -12.31 -8.89 0.40
N ASN A 312 -13.14 -8.23 -0.40
CA ASN A 312 -14.30 -8.83 -1.05
C ASN A 312 -14.05 -8.89 -2.57
N ALA A 313 -13.52 -10.02 -3.03
CA ALA A 313 -13.16 -10.22 -4.43
C ALA A 313 -14.36 -10.06 -5.38
N VAL A 314 -15.56 -10.41 -4.95
CA VAL A 314 -16.77 -10.29 -5.77
C VAL A 314 -17.15 -8.83 -6.00
N GLU A 315 -17.12 -8.01 -4.95
CA GLU A 315 -17.37 -6.57 -5.09
C GLU A 315 -16.24 -5.90 -5.90
N GLU A 316 -15.01 -6.25 -5.66
CA GLU A 316 -13.88 -5.71 -6.41
C GLU A 316 -13.94 -6.07 -7.90
N ARG A 317 -14.39 -7.29 -8.25
CA ARG A 317 -14.67 -7.66 -9.64
C ARG A 317 -15.76 -6.77 -10.27
N LYS A 318 -16.81 -6.42 -9.53
CA LYS A 318 -17.86 -5.51 -10.02
C LYS A 318 -17.29 -4.13 -10.31
N ILE A 319 -16.45 -3.59 -9.41
CA ILE A 319 -15.78 -2.31 -9.57
C ILE A 319 -14.84 -2.34 -10.78
N GLN A 320 -14.05 -3.40 -10.93
CA GLN A 320 -13.17 -3.58 -12.09
C GLN A 320 -13.96 -3.57 -13.40
N ARG A 321 -15.15 -4.17 -13.43
CA ARG A 321 -16.05 -4.14 -14.60
C ARG A 321 -16.66 -2.76 -14.82
N LEU A 322 -17.01 -2.05 -13.75
CA LEU A 322 -17.50 -0.66 -13.83
C LEU A 322 -16.49 0.26 -14.48
N PHE A 323 -15.22 0.17 -14.08
CA PHE A 323 -14.14 1.02 -14.61
C PHE A 323 -13.69 0.66 -16.03
N ARG A 324 -14.22 -0.42 -16.64
CA ARG A 324 -14.13 -0.64 -18.08
C ARG A 324 -15.07 0.27 -18.88
N ASN A 325 -16.03 0.89 -18.22
CA ASN A 325 -16.89 1.90 -18.86
C ASN A 325 -16.14 3.24 -18.91
N ARG A 326 -15.73 3.64 -20.11
CA ARG A 326 -14.98 4.88 -20.34
C ARG A 326 -15.73 6.12 -19.87
N ASP A 327 -17.06 6.14 -19.99
CA ASP A 327 -17.87 7.31 -19.58
C ASP A 327 -17.91 7.47 -18.07
N VAL A 328 -17.97 6.36 -17.32
CA VAL A 328 -17.84 6.38 -15.87
C VAL A 328 -16.49 6.93 -15.44
N CYS A 329 -15.39 6.44 -16.05
CA CYS A 329 -14.04 6.92 -15.72
C CYS A 329 -13.89 8.43 -15.98
N ARG A 330 -14.46 8.95 -17.05
CA ARG A 330 -14.42 10.40 -17.38
C ARG A 330 -15.17 11.30 -16.38
N MET A 331 -16.08 10.75 -15.59
CA MET A 331 -16.79 11.51 -14.54
C MET A 331 -15.98 11.64 -13.25
N ILE A 332 -14.97 10.81 -13.05
CA ILE A 332 -14.19 10.74 -11.80
C ILE A 332 -13.03 11.72 -11.92
N ARG A 333 -13.00 12.73 -11.05
CA ARG A 333 -11.88 13.68 -10.93
C ARG A 333 -10.70 13.05 -10.23
N ARG A 334 -10.96 12.44 -9.06
CA ARG A 334 -9.97 11.77 -8.21
C ARG A 334 -10.57 10.52 -7.58
N CYS A 335 -9.77 9.51 -7.40
CA CYS A 335 -10.18 8.26 -6.79
C CYS A 335 -9.08 7.75 -5.86
N ASN A 336 -9.47 7.14 -4.76
CA ASN A 336 -8.55 6.45 -3.86
C ASN A 336 -9.13 5.07 -3.50
N ASP A 337 -8.27 4.13 -3.12
CA ASP A 337 -8.73 2.85 -2.64
C ASP A 337 -9.18 2.93 -1.17
N PHE A 338 -10.03 2.02 -0.75
CA PHE A 338 -10.45 1.88 0.64
C PHE A 338 -9.75 0.65 1.24
N GLY A 339 -8.53 0.86 1.72
CA GLY A 339 -7.66 -0.17 2.26
C GLY A 339 -7.22 0.13 3.69
N ALA A 340 -5.95 -0.05 3.95
CA ALA A 340 -5.31 0.24 5.23
C ALA A 340 -5.50 1.72 5.61
N GLY A 341 -5.73 1.98 6.90
CA GLY A 341 -6.05 3.32 7.41
C GLY A 341 -7.54 3.69 7.32
N GLY A 342 -8.37 2.84 6.68
CA GLY A 342 -9.82 3.01 6.65
C GLY A 342 -10.26 4.35 6.04
N VAL A 343 -11.33 4.93 6.60
CA VAL A 343 -11.90 6.21 6.16
C VAL A 343 -10.87 7.34 6.22
N SER A 344 -10.01 7.35 7.24
CA SER A 344 -9.00 8.39 7.42
C SER A 344 -8.11 8.55 6.19
N VAL A 345 -7.63 7.43 5.64
CA VAL A 345 -6.77 7.42 4.45
C VAL A 345 -7.62 7.49 3.18
N ALA A 346 -8.60 6.59 3.02
CA ALA A 346 -9.38 6.49 1.79
C ALA A 346 -10.07 7.80 1.39
N VAL A 347 -10.66 8.50 2.35
CA VAL A 347 -11.36 9.78 2.14
C VAL A 347 -10.45 10.96 2.40
N GLY A 348 -9.63 10.90 3.46
CA GLY A 348 -8.75 12.01 3.85
C GLY A 348 -7.69 12.38 2.80
N GLU A 349 -7.26 11.43 1.97
CA GLU A 349 -6.31 11.68 0.89
C GLU A 349 -6.94 12.22 -0.41
N LEU A 350 -8.28 12.30 -0.48
CA LEU A 350 -8.94 12.81 -1.68
C LEU A 350 -8.77 14.33 -1.85
N ALA A 351 -8.71 15.08 -0.75
CA ALA A 351 -8.58 16.53 -0.80
C ALA A 351 -7.83 17.08 0.42
N PRO A 352 -7.22 18.28 0.34
CA PRO A 352 -6.47 18.89 1.43
C PRO A 352 -7.30 19.22 2.68
N GLY A 353 -8.61 19.35 2.57
CA GLY A 353 -9.51 19.61 3.68
C GLY A 353 -10.89 19.01 3.44
N LEU A 354 -11.42 18.29 4.41
CA LEU A 354 -12.70 17.58 4.35
C LEU A 354 -13.36 17.54 5.71
N ASP A 355 -14.68 17.76 5.73
CA ASP A 355 -15.53 17.48 6.88
C ASP A 355 -16.15 16.07 6.69
N ILE A 356 -15.73 15.10 7.51
CA ILE A 356 -16.14 13.71 7.38
C ILE A 356 -17.13 13.34 8.48
N ASN A 357 -18.38 13.07 8.08
CA ASN A 357 -19.36 12.51 9.01
C ASN A 357 -19.19 10.98 9.09
N LEU A 358 -18.50 10.51 10.11
CA LEU A 358 -18.24 9.08 10.32
C LEU A 358 -19.50 8.24 10.53
N ASP A 359 -20.58 8.82 11.09
CA ASP A 359 -21.83 8.12 11.26
C ASP A 359 -22.56 7.81 9.93
N ALA A 360 -22.25 8.55 8.89
CA ALA A 360 -22.77 8.33 7.53
C ALA A 360 -22.04 7.23 6.76
N VAL A 361 -20.90 6.74 7.25
CA VAL A 361 -20.14 5.66 6.59
C VAL A 361 -20.97 4.36 6.60
N PRO A 362 -21.17 3.69 5.45
CA PRO A 362 -21.88 2.42 5.38
C PRO A 362 -21.20 1.34 6.22
N LYS A 363 -21.93 0.79 7.17
CA LYS A 363 -21.42 -0.18 8.15
C LYS A 363 -21.89 -1.59 7.83
N LYS A 364 -21.02 -2.57 8.06
CA LYS A 364 -21.27 -3.98 7.83
C LYS A 364 -22.09 -4.62 8.96
N TYR A 365 -21.99 -4.05 10.16
CA TYR A 365 -22.64 -4.56 11.36
C TYR A 365 -23.42 -3.45 12.06
N GLU A 366 -24.54 -3.81 12.69
CA GLU A 366 -25.28 -2.91 13.56
C GLU A 366 -24.52 -2.63 14.86
N GLY A 367 -24.83 -1.49 15.50
CA GLY A 367 -24.24 -1.10 16.78
C GLY A 367 -22.85 -0.46 16.70
N LEU A 368 -22.32 -0.25 15.51
CA LEU A 368 -21.12 0.58 15.30
C LEU A 368 -21.51 2.05 15.11
N ASN A 369 -20.77 2.95 15.70
CA ASN A 369 -20.86 4.40 15.53
C ASN A 369 -19.50 4.99 15.16
N GLY A 370 -19.48 6.25 14.75
CA GLY A 370 -18.28 6.97 14.36
C GLY A 370 -17.30 7.26 15.50
#